data_4b1a709a6db473e317bb6ed80277df00
#
_entry.id   4b1a709a6db473e317bb6ed80277df00
#
_cell.length_a   1.000
_cell.length_b   1.000
_cell.length_c   1.000
_cell.angle_alpha   90.00
_cell.angle_beta   90.00
_cell.angle_gamma   90.00
#
_symmetry.space_group_name_H-M   'P 1'
#
loop_
_entity.id
_entity.type
_entity.pdbx_description
1 polymer ?
#
loop_
_entity_poly.entity_id
_entity_poly.type
_entity_poly.pdbx_seq_one_letter_code
_entity_poly.pdbx_strand_id
1 'polypeptide(L)'
;NPAGQFKDPNEALQRDRENFRAAVEAGERLGEEEEQAKRDAYLKTSAGNRLIDFIDGITASVNTPCIPTGFDELDAALDGGLYEGLYIFGAVSSLGKTTLVTQIADQIAQAGTDVLVFSLEMARYEIMAKSISRHTFQAARRPGGYKKGAKTTRGITAGKRYTEYSQEEKDHIMAAIDEYGQYAGHIYITEGIGDIGAEEIRQTVRDHILFTGNTPVVVIDYLQIMAPAEPRATDKQNTDKAVLELKRLSRDSKTPVIAVSSFNRASYDAPVTMAAFKESGAIEYSSDVLIGLQFAGTGEDGFDADEARRKKERKIELVILKNRNGRTGDKLEYVYHPLFNLFEEPTS
;
A
#
# COMPACT_ATOMS: atom_id res chain seq x y z
N ASN A 1 43.31 20.40 19.03
CA ASN A 1 44.40 19.99 19.89
C ASN A 1 45.23 21.24 20.33
N PRO A 2 45.11 21.71 21.56
CA PRO A 2 45.85 22.91 22.03
C PRO A 2 47.37 22.72 22.06
N ALA A 3 47.85 21.47 22.04
CA ALA A 3 49.30 21.21 21.98
C ALA A 3 49.89 21.49 20.60
N GLY A 4 49.09 21.52 19.53
CA GLY A 4 49.56 21.78 18.14
C GLY A 4 50.68 20.81 17.74
N GLN A 5 51.85 21.38 17.41
CA GLN A 5 53.06 20.65 16.99
C GLN A 5 53.94 20.16 18.18
N PHE A 6 53.56 20.52 19.43
CA PHE A 6 54.34 20.17 20.61
C PHE A 6 53.92 18.79 21.15
N LYS A 7 54.82 18.17 21.92
CA LYS A 7 54.66 16.81 22.41
C LYS A 7 53.48 16.67 23.39
N ASP A 8 53.28 17.69 24.22
CA ASP A 8 52.20 17.75 25.21
C ASP A 8 51.75 19.20 25.50
N PRO A 9 50.61 19.41 26.17
CA PRO A 9 50.10 20.73 26.51
C PRO A 9 51.03 21.56 27.37
N ASN A 10 51.83 20.93 28.20
CA ASN A 10 52.76 21.64 29.15
C ASN A 10 53.95 22.19 28.35
N GLU A 11 54.50 21.48 27.39
CA GLU A 11 55.54 21.95 26.52
C GLU A 11 55.04 23.09 25.65
N ALA A 12 53.83 23.01 25.09
CA ALA A 12 53.19 24.07 24.36
C ALA A 12 53.03 25.38 25.18
N LEU A 13 52.58 25.25 26.41
CA LEU A 13 52.39 26.35 27.34
C LEU A 13 53.70 27.05 27.69
N GLN A 14 54.84 26.30 27.83
CA GLN A 14 56.15 26.83 28.14
C GLN A 14 56.83 27.50 26.96
N ARG A 15 56.68 26.96 25.75
CA ARG A 15 57.39 27.41 24.56
C ARG A 15 56.59 28.45 23.74
N ASP A 16 55.27 28.39 23.74
CA ASP A 16 54.38 29.27 22.95
C ASP A 16 53.09 29.57 23.72
N ARG A 17 53.19 30.32 24.76
CA ARG A 17 52.12 30.62 25.71
C ARG A 17 50.92 31.34 25.10
N GLU A 18 51.14 32.23 24.13
CA GLU A 18 50.07 33.01 23.51
C GLU A 18 49.25 32.14 22.58
N ASN A 19 49.89 31.36 21.70
CA ASN A 19 49.18 30.46 20.82
C ASN A 19 48.48 29.33 21.60
N PHE A 20 49.08 28.83 22.68
CA PHE A 20 48.44 27.86 23.53
C PHE A 20 47.15 28.42 24.18
N ARG A 21 47.18 29.63 24.73
CA ARG A 21 46.01 30.28 25.28
C ARG A 21 44.93 30.51 24.22
N ALA A 22 45.29 31.05 23.06
CA ALA A 22 44.37 31.27 21.97
C ALA A 22 43.70 29.94 21.51
N ALA A 23 44.46 28.83 21.48
CA ALA A 23 43.93 27.52 21.13
C ALA A 23 42.97 26.97 22.17
N VAL A 24 43.26 27.21 23.48
CA VAL A 24 42.33 26.82 24.55
C VAL A 24 41.05 27.64 24.49
N GLU A 25 41.14 28.97 24.39
CA GLU A 25 39.98 29.84 24.26
C GLU A 25 39.14 29.55 23.01
N ALA A 26 39.78 29.20 21.89
CA ALA A 26 39.07 28.75 20.70
C ALA A 26 38.37 27.40 20.91
N GLY A 27 39.02 26.46 21.62
CA GLY A 27 38.42 25.20 22.01
C GLY A 27 37.23 25.32 22.94
N GLU A 28 37.33 26.22 23.93
CA GLU A 28 36.23 26.53 24.86
C GLU A 28 35.03 27.13 24.09
N ARG A 29 35.26 28.11 23.22
CA ARG A 29 34.18 28.68 22.37
C ARG A 29 33.51 27.64 21.47
N LEU A 30 34.28 26.80 20.81
CA LEU A 30 33.72 25.72 20.01
C LEU A 30 32.87 24.75 20.86
N GLY A 31 33.33 24.43 22.08
CA GLY A 31 32.58 23.61 23.01
C GLY A 31 31.25 24.26 23.44
N GLU A 32 31.27 25.57 23.76
CA GLU A 32 30.06 26.33 24.09
C GLU A 32 29.09 26.42 22.91
N GLU A 33 29.59 26.67 21.70
CA GLU A 33 28.78 26.70 20.47
C GLU A 33 28.12 25.34 20.18
N GLU A 34 28.87 24.23 20.35
CA GLU A 34 28.32 22.88 20.18
C GLU A 34 27.26 22.56 21.25
N GLU A 35 27.48 22.93 22.50
CA GLU A 35 26.51 22.72 23.58
C GLU A 35 25.24 23.55 23.36
N GLN A 36 25.39 24.81 22.93
CA GLN A 36 24.26 25.66 22.61
C GLN A 36 23.47 25.09 21.40
N ALA A 37 24.16 24.63 20.35
CA ALA A 37 23.50 24.03 19.21
C ALA A 37 22.72 22.73 19.59
N LYS A 38 23.28 21.92 20.50
CA LYS A 38 22.58 20.74 21.03
C LYS A 38 21.37 21.14 21.85
N ARG A 39 21.49 22.16 22.69
CA ARG A 39 20.39 22.70 23.50
C ARG A 39 19.26 23.24 22.60
N ASP A 40 19.60 24.03 21.59
CA ASP A 40 18.64 24.59 20.66
C ASP A 40 17.93 23.49 19.82
N ALA A 41 18.69 22.49 19.39
CA ALA A 41 18.13 21.31 18.73
C ALA A 41 17.15 20.56 19.63
N TYR A 42 17.50 20.38 20.91
CA TYR A 42 16.61 19.74 21.88
C TYR A 42 15.35 20.56 22.15
N LEU A 43 15.49 21.86 22.35
CA LEU A 43 14.34 22.76 22.60
C LEU A 43 13.38 22.80 21.41
N LYS A 44 13.88 22.68 20.16
CA LYS A 44 13.05 22.56 18.97
C LYS A 44 12.18 21.29 18.96
N THR A 45 12.47 20.29 19.77
CA THR A 45 11.64 19.07 19.88
C THR A 45 10.39 19.28 20.74
N SER A 46 10.30 20.36 21.52
CA SER A 46 9.13 20.61 22.36
C SER A 46 7.88 20.87 21.51
N ALA A 47 6.74 20.35 21.95
CA ALA A 47 5.46 20.56 21.26
C ALA A 47 5.12 22.07 21.14
N GLY A 48 5.46 22.88 22.15
CA GLY A 48 5.23 24.35 22.12
C GLY A 48 5.96 25.04 20.98
N ASN A 49 7.22 24.64 20.71
CA ASN A 49 8.01 25.18 19.60
C ASN A 49 7.61 24.64 18.22
N ARG A 50 6.72 23.66 18.17
CA ARG A 50 6.18 23.06 16.96
C ARG A 50 4.73 23.45 16.64
N LEU A 51 4.12 24.30 17.47
CA LEU A 51 2.72 24.71 17.27
C LEU A 51 2.51 25.47 15.97
N ILE A 52 3.46 26.31 15.56
CA ILE A 52 3.38 27.02 14.28
C ILE A 52 3.48 26.03 13.12
N ASP A 53 4.49 25.17 13.14
CA ASP A 53 4.65 24.10 12.13
C ASP A 53 3.38 23.22 12.04
N PHE A 54 2.71 22.97 13.17
CA PHE A 54 1.48 22.20 13.25
C PHE A 54 0.30 22.95 12.60
N ILE A 55 0.15 24.25 12.88
CA ILE A 55 -0.90 25.09 12.26
C ILE A 55 -0.66 25.21 10.76
N ASP A 56 0.58 25.42 10.33
CA ASP A 56 0.94 25.47 8.92
C ASP A 56 0.67 24.11 8.25
N GLY A 57 0.96 23.00 8.93
CA GLY A 57 0.65 21.66 8.48
C GLY A 57 -0.85 21.42 8.30
N ILE A 58 -1.69 21.84 9.26
CA ILE A 58 -3.16 21.77 9.12
C ILE A 58 -3.61 22.59 7.90
N THR A 59 -3.12 23.82 7.78
CA THR A 59 -3.50 24.70 6.67
C THR A 59 -3.10 24.12 5.32
N ALA A 60 -1.93 23.50 5.23
CA ALA A 60 -1.49 22.79 4.02
C ALA A 60 -2.34 21.54 3.74
N SER A 61 -2.72 20.80 4.80
CA SER A 61 -3.51 19.56 4.66
C SER A 61 -4.96 19.81 4.23
N VAL A 62 -5.52 21.01 4.47
CA VAL A 62 -6.85 21.38 3.95
C VAL A 62 -6.95 21.22 2.44
N ASN A 63 -5.83 21.38 1.73
CA ASN A 63 -5.75 21.25 0.27
C ASN A 63 -5.19 19.89 -0.18
N THR A 64 -4.94 18.96 0.74
CA THR A 64 -4.52 17.58 0.39
C THR A 64 -5.72 16.67 0.60
N PRO A 65 -6.56 16.47 -0.43
CA PRO A 65 -7.74 15.62 -0.31
C PRO A 65 -7.28 14.17 -0.04
N CYS A 66 -8.10 13.42 0.70
CA CYS A 66 -7.98 11.97 0.75
C CYS A 66 -8.14 11.41 -0.67
N ILE A 67 -7.57 10.24 -0.92
CA ILE A 67 -7.67 9.55 -2.20
C ILE A 67 -8.81 8.52 -2.10
N PRO A 68 -9.97 8.75 -2.75
CA PRO A 68 -11.06 7.78 -2.72
C PRO A 68 -10.64 6.44 -3.31
N THR A 69 -11.06 5.35 -2.68
CA THR A 69 -10.85 3.99 -3.21
C THR A 69 -11.77 3.70 -4.39
N GLY A 70 -12.86 4.48 -4.51
CA GLY A 70 -13.93 4.29 -5.48
C GLY A 70 -14.99 3.27 -5.04
N PHE A 71 -14.96 2.87 -3.77
CA PHE A 71 -16.03 2.16 -3.09
C PHE A 71 -16.60 3.08 -2.00
N ASP A 72 -17.87 3.46 -2.15
CA ASP A 72 -18.48 4.49 -1.31
C ASP A 72 -18.53 4.08 0.17
N GLU A 73 -18.88 2.82 0.46
CA GLU A 73 -18.93 2.30 1.84
C GLU A 73 -17.54 2.21 2.47
N LEU A 74 -16.53 1.79 1.70
CA LEU A 74 -15.15 1.73 2.18
C LEU A 74 -14.60 3.14 2.43
N ASP A 75 -14.87 4.07 1.53
CA ASP A 75 -14.45 5.46 1.66
C ASP A 75 -15.10 6.11 2.88
N ALA A 76 -16.40 5.87 3.10
CA ALA A 76 -17.09 6.33 4.31
C ALA A 76 -16.50 5.75 5.60
N ALA A 77 -16.12 4.46 5.61
CA ALA A 77 -15.48 3.81 6.76
C ALA A 77 -14.04 4.33 7.01
N LEU A 78 -13.40 4.88 5.98
CA LEU A 78 -12.05 5.46 6.02
C LEU A 78 -12.04 6.99 6.13
N ASP A 79 -13.17 7.61 6.48
CA ASP A 79 -13.32 9.07 6.62
C ASP A 79 -13.05 9.83 5.29
N GLY A 80 -13.54 9.26 4.18
CA GLY A 80 -13.50 9.83 2.85
C GLY A 80 -12.53 9.17 1.88
N GLY A 81 -11.67 8.26 2.33
CA GLY A 81 -10.73 7.52 1.48
C GLY A 81 -9.37 7.25 2.13
N LEU A 82 -8.36 7.11 1.30
CA LEU A 82 -6.99 6.81 1.73
C LEU A 82 -6.23 8.10 2.08
N TYR A 83 -5.58 8.09 3.23
CA TYR A 83 -4.60 9.07 3.68
C TYR A 83 -3.20 8.46 3.68
N GLU A 84 -2.19 9.25 3.97
CA GLU A 84 -0.85 8.70 4.25
C GLU A 84 -0.98 7.62 5.35
N GLY A 85 -0.52 6.41 5.08
CA GLY A 85 -0.67 5.29 5.99
C GLY A 85 -0.40 3.94 5.33
N LEU A 86 -0.27 2.91 6.18
CA LEU A 86 -0.14 1.52 5.75
C LEU A 86 -1.48 0.80 5.93
N TYR A 87 -2.09 0.41 4.82
CA TYR A 87 -3.34 -0.33 4.72
C TYR A 87 -3.04 -1.77 4.38
N ILE A 88 -3.47 -2.72 5.20
CA ILE A 88 -3.22 -4.13 4.94
C ILE A 88 -4.55 -4.86 4.74
N PHE A 89 -4.70 -5.49 3.57
CA PHE A 89 -5.84 -6.31 3.21
C PHE A 89 -5.47 -7.79 3.33
N GLY A 90 -6.12 -8.48 4.25
CA GLY A 90 -5.88 -9.89 4.49
C GLY A 90 -7.07 -10.77 4.13
N ALA A 91 -6.81 -11.96 3.62
CA ALA A 91 -7.83 -12.97 3.39
C ALA A 91 -7.21 -14.35 3.24
N VAL A 92 -8.06 -15.38 3.35
CA VAL A 92 -7.74 -16.71 2.87
C VAL A 92 -7.60 -16.72 1.33
N SER A 93 -6.97 -17.75 0.78
CA SER A 93 -6.81 -17.88 -0.67
C SER A 93 -8.17 -17.91 -1.40
N SER A 94 -8.19 -17.34 -2.61
CA SER A 94 -9.34 -17.34 -3.53
C SER A 94 -10.56 -16.51 -3.12
N LEU A 95 -10.43 -15.61 -2.13
CA LEU A 95 -11.45 -14.60 -1.80
C LEU A 95 -11.36 -13.32 -2.65
N GLY A 96 -10.40 -13.24 -3.55
CA GLY A 96 -10.29 -12.09 -4.46
C GLY A 96 -9.44 -10.93 -3.96
N LYS A 97 -8.49 -11.15 -3.03
CA LYS A 97 -7.55 -10.11 -2.53
C LYS A 97 -6.94 -9.27 -3.65
N THR A 98 -6.18 -9.94 -4.53
CA THR A 98 -5.55 -9.32 -5.71
C THR A 98 -6.57 -8.55 -6.55
N THR A 99 -7.74 -9.14 -6.77
CA THR A 99 -8.81 -8.51 -7.56
C THR A 99 -9.31 -7.23 -6.91
N LEU A 100 -9.55 -7.23 -5.60
CA LEU A 100 -10.01 -6.06 -4.86
C LEU A 100 -8.99 -4.93 -4.94
N VAL A 101 -7.73 -5.19 -4.59
CA VAL A 101 -6.71 -4.13 -4.58
C VAL A 101 -6.37 -3.65 -6.00
N THR A 102 -6.45 -4.53 -7.02
CA THR A 102 -6.32 -4.12 -8.42
C THR A 102 -7.49 -3.24 -8.86
N GLN A 103 -8.71 -3.55 -8.43
CA GLN A 103 -9.86 -2.71 -8.73
C GLN A 103 -9.77 -1.35 -8.04
N ILE A 104 -9.32 -1.28 -6.79
CA ILE A 104 -9.02 -0.01 -6.11
C ILE A 104 -7.97 0.77 -6.89
N ALA A 105 -6.89 0.11 -7.34
CA ALA A 105 -5.86 0.75 -8.15
C ALA A 105 -6.41 1.34 -9.46
N ASP A 106 -7.29 0.60 -10.16
CA ASP A 106 -7.94 1.08 -11.37
C ASP A 106 -8.84 2.30 -11.10
N GLN A 107 -9.64 2.26 -10.02
CA GLN A 107 -10.55 3.36 -9.65
C GLN A 107 -9.76 4.63 -9.25
N ILE A 108 -8.65 4.48 -8.54
CA ILE A 108 -7.74 5.58 -8.21
C ILE A 108 -7.11 6.17 -9.48
N ALA A 109 -6.67 5.32 -10.40
CA ALA A 109 -6.08 5.74 -11.67
C ALA A 109 -7.12 6.44 -12.58
N GLN A 110 -8.37 5.98 -12.59
CA GLN A 110 -9.48 6.64 -13.27
C GLN A 110 -9.75 8.06 -12.75
N ALA A 111 -9.49 8.30 -11.47
CA ALA A 111 -9.55 9.64 -10.87
C ALA A 111 -8.31 10.51 -11.17
N GLY A 112 -7.31 10.00 -11.91
CA GLY A 112 -6.12 10.74 -12.35
C GLY A 112 -4.95 10.70 -11.37
N THR A 113 -4.98 9.82 -10.37
CA THR A 113 -3.86 9.62 -9.44
C THR A 113 -2.98 8.46 -9.89
N ASP A 114 -1.66 8.66 -9.88
CA ASP A 114 -0.71 7.61 -10.26
C ASP A 114 -0.68 6.48 -9.22
N VAL A 115 -0.62 5.24 -9.70
CA VAL A 115 -0.56 4.05 -8.86
C VAL A 115 0.62 3.17 -9.27
N LEU A 116 1.50 2.86 -8.32
CA LEU A 116 2.58 1.88 -8.49
C LEU A 116 2.10 0.52 -7.97
N VAL A 117 1.98 -0.45 -8.85
CA VAL A 117 1.57 -1.83 -8.52
C VAL A 117 2.78 -2.74 -8.56
N PHE A 118 3.18 -3.27 -7.41
CA PHE A 118 4.20 -4.30 -7.28
C PHE A 118 3.51 -5.66 -7.25
N SER A 119 3.51 -6.34 -8.38
CA SER A 119 2.92 -7.67 -8.54
C SER A 119 4.01 -8.72 -8.38
N LEU A 120 4.04 -9.37 -7.22
CA LEU A 120 5.07 -10.34 -6.86
C LEU A 120 4.66 -11.79 -7.16
N GLU A 121 3.40 -12.04 -7.48
CA GLU A 121 2.84 -13.35 -7.81
C GLU A 121 2.40 -13.46 -9.27
N MET A 122 1.83 -12.38 -9.82
CA MET A 122 1.18 -12.41 -11.13
C MET A 122 1.97 -11.59 -12.16
N ALA A 123 1.97 -12.06 -13.41
CA ALA A 123 2.55 -11.31 -14.52
C ALA A 123 1.72 -10.04 -14.82
N ARG A 124 2.39 -9.01 -15.32
CA ARG A 124 1.77 -7.73 -15.72
C ARG A 124 0.55 -7.92 -16.62
N TYR A 125 0.67 -8.77 -17.63
CA TYR A 125 -0.43 -9.04 -18.55
C TYR A 125 -1.65 -9.67 -17.87
N GLU A 126 -1.46 -10.45 -16.81
CA GLU A 126 -2.57 -11.03 -16.06
C GLU A 126 -3.31 -9.97 -15.24
N ILE A 127 -2.58 -9.01 -14.65
CA ILE A 127 -3.19 -7.87 -13.96
C ILE A 127 -4.00 -7.03 -14.94
N MET A 128 -3.41 -6.64 -16.08
CA MET A 128 -4.12 -5.89 -17.13
C MET A 128 -5.36 -6.64 -17.64
N ALA A 129 -5.23 -7.95 -17.88
CA ALA A 129 -6.35 -8.76 -18.36
C ALA A 129 -7.48 -8.90 -17.33
N LYS A 130 -7.19 -8.81 -16.01
CA LYS A 130 -8.23 -8.74 -14.97
C LYS A 130 -9.04 -7.45 -15.09
N SER A 131 -8.40 -6.31 -15.28
CA SER A 131 -9.04 -5.01 -15.47
C SER A 131 -9.88 -4.98 -16.74
N ILE A 132 -9.34 -5.45 -17.87
CA ILE A 132 -10.07 -5.54 -19.13
C ILE A 132 -11.26 -6.52 -19.02
N SER A 133 -11.10 -7.68 -18.34
CA SER A 133 -12.18 -8.62 -18.06
C SER A 133 -13.33 -7.96 -17.31
N ARG A 134 -13.02 -7.14 -16.30
CA ARG A 134 -13.99 -6.33 -15.54
C ARG A 134 -14.75 -5.37 -16.43
N HIS A 135 -14.06 -4.62 -17.29
CA HIS A 135 -14.69 -3.69 -18.23
C HIS A 135 -15.61 -4.42 -19.22
N THR A 136 -15.21 -5.58 -19.75
CA THR A 136 -16.10 -6.36 -20.66
C THR A 136 -17.39 -6.77 -19.93
N PHE A 137 -17.31 -7.16 -18.68
CA PHE A 137 -18.46 -7.58 -17.89
C PHE A 137 -19.37 -6.40 -17.52
N GLN A 138 -18.80 -5.29 -17.08
CA GLN A 138 -19.54 -4.06 -16.77
C GLN A 138 -20.26 -3.54 -18.01
N ALA A 139 -19.61 -3.48 -19.17
CA ALA A 139 -20.21 -3.05 -20.43
C ALA A 139 -21.34 -3.99 -20.87
N ALA A 140 -21.18 -5.31 -20.70
CA ALA A 140 -22.22 -6.30 -21.04
C ALA A 140 -23.49 -6.18 -20.16
N ARG A 141 -23.36 -5.61 -18.95
CA ARG A 141 -24.47 -5.42 -18.01
C ARG A 141 -25.20 -4.08 -18.16
N ARG A 142 -24.60 -3.11 -18.86
CA ARG A 142 -25.26 -1.82 -19.15
C ARG A 142 -26.57 -2.05 -19.94
N PRO A 143 -27.58 -1.17 -19.81
CA PRO A 143 -28.79 -1.26 -20.63
C PRO A 143 -28.44 -1.32 -22.13
N GLY A 144 -28.95 -2.34 -22.82
CA GLY A 144 -28.60 -2.59 -24.22
C GLY A 144 -27.24 -3.26 -24.47
N GLY A 145 -26.50 -3.61 -23.41
CA GLY A 145 -25.18 -4.22 -23.52
C GLY A 145 -25.22 -5.65 -24.11
N TYR A 146 -24.16 -5.99 -24.82
CA TYR A 146 -24.00 -7.31 -25.45
C TYR A 146 -23.56 -8.38 -24.43
N LYS A 147 -24.49 -9.16 -23.91
CA LYS A 147 -24.24 -10.13 -22.83
C LYS A 147 -23.14 -11.17 -23.12
N LYS A 148 -22.98 -11.59 -24.40
CA LYS A 148 -21.90 -12.49 -24.81
C LYS A 148 -20.53 -11.79 -24.88
N GLY A 149 -20.49 -10.48 -24.78
CA GLY A 149 -19.26 -9.68 -24.74
C GLY A 149 -18.46 -9.86 -23.47
N ALA A 150 -19.09 -10.22 -22.34
CA ALA A 150 -18.39 -10.47 -21.09
C ALA A 150 -17.36 -11.61 -21.26
N LYS A 151 -16.10 -11.31 -20.99
CA LYS A 151 -14.97 -12.25 -21.14
C LYS A 151 -14.21 -12.40 -19.83
N THR A 152 -13.87 -13.64 -19.51
CA THR A 152 -12.96 -13.93 -18.39
C THR A 152 -11.53 -13.54 -18.74
N THR A 153 -10.65 -13.36 -17.75
CA THR A 153 -9.21 -13.13 -17.97
C THR A 153 -8.64 -14.11 -19.00
N ARG A 154 -8.89 -15.41 -18.82
CA ARG A 154 -8.42 -16.43 -19.77
C ARG A 154 -9.12 -16.34 -21.14
N GLY A 155 -10.35 -15.81 -21.20
CA GLY A 155 -11.04 -15.53 -22.45
C GLY A 155 -10.35 -14.43 -23.27
N ILE A 156 -9.70 -13.49 -22.60
CA ILE A 156 -8.97 -12.38 -23.23
C ILE A 156 -7.55 -12.81 -23.61
N THR A 157 -6.83 -13.49 -22.71
CA THR A 157 -5.41 -13.81 -22.90
C THR A 157 -5.17 -15.04 -23.79
N ALA A 158 -6.17 -15.93 -23.98
CA ALA A 158 -6.00 -17.13 -24.77
C ALA A 158 -6.23 -16.85 -26.28
N GLY A 159 -5.16 -16.62 -27.04
CA GLY A 159 -5.22 -16.29 -28.46
C GLY A 159 -6.03 -17.27 -29.31
N LYS A 160 -6.00 -18.60 -29.00
CA LYS A 160 -6.85 -19.60 -29.67
C LYS A 160 -8.35 -19.29 -29.53
N ARG A 161 -8.79 -18.86 -28.34
CA ARG A 161 -10.19 -18.48 -28.12
C ARG A 161 -10.54 -17.21 -28.86
N TYR A 162 -9.62 -16.24 -28.91
CA TYR A 162 -9.85 -14.99 -29.64
C TYR A 162 -10.11 -15.22 -31.14
N THR A 163 -9.49 -16.22 -31.77
CA THR A 163 -9.75 -16.54 -33.18
C THR A 163 -11.14 -17.11 -33.41
N GLU A 164 -11.77 -17.70 -32.40
CA GLU A 164 -13.10 -18.30 -32.46
C GLU A 164 -14.24 -17.30 -32.20
N TYR A 165 -13.91 -16.08 -31.70
CA TYR A 165 -14.89 -15.05 -31.36
C TYR A 165 -15.49 -14.40 -32.63
N SER A 166 -16.79 -14.08 -32.56
CA SER A 166 -17.44 -13.25 -33.57
C SER A 166 -16.82 -11.86 -33.63
N GLN A 167 -17.09 -11.11 -34.72
CA GLN A 167 -16.59 -9.75 -34.83
C GLN A 167 -17.13 -8.87 -33.68
N GLU A 168 -18.42 -9.00 -33.35
CA GLU A 168 -19.07 -8.27 -32.26
C GLU A 168 -18.40 -8.56 -30.89
N GLU A 169 -18.01 -9.82 -30.62
CA GLU A 169 -17.26 -10.17 -29.41
C GLU A 169 -15.87 -9.52 -29.38
N LYS A 170 -15.18 -9.49 -30.54
CA LYS A 170 -13.87 -8.83 -30.67
C LYS A 170 -13.98 -7.33 -30.47
N ASP A 171 -14.99 -6.69 -31.09
CA ASP A 171 -15.24 -5.26 -30.95
C ASP A 171 -15.52 -4.90 -29.48
N HIS A 172 -16.25 -5.75 -28.75
CA HIS A 172 -16.52 -5.56 -27.34
C HIS A 172 -15.25 -5.67 -26.47
N ILE A 173 -14.34 -6.59 -26.80
CA ILE A 173 -13.04 -6.67 -26.12
C ILE A 173 -12.20 -5.43 -26.43
N MET A 174 -12.17 -4.97 -27.68
CA MET A 174 -11.43 -3.78 -28.08
C MET A 174 -11.95 -2.54 -27.38
N ALA A 175 -13.28 -2.36 -27.29
CA ALA A 175 -13.88 -1.27 -26.51
C ALA A 175 -13.48 -1.29 -25.03
N ALA A 176 -13.39 -2.48 -24.43
CA ALA A 176 -12.91 -2.61 -23.04
C ALA A 176 -11.41 -2.30 -22.90
N ILE A 177 -10.59 -2.61 -23.91
CA ILE A 177 -9.18 -2.22 -23.95
C ILE A 177 -9.05 -0.70 -24.10
N ASP A 178 -9.86 -0.08 -24.94
CA ASP A 178 -9.88 1.38 -25.11
C ASP A 178 -10.31 2.08 -23.82
N GLU A 179 -11.32 1.54 -23.11
CA GLU A 179 -11.76 2.06 -21.81
C GLU A 179 -10.63 1.96 -20.76
N TYR A 180 -9.93 0.82 -20.68
CA TYR A 180 -8.75 0.67 -19.84
C TYR A 180 -7.64 1.64 -20.25
N GLY A 181 -7.42 1.83 -21.54
CA GLY A 181 -6.40 2.73 -22.10
C GLY A 181 -6.55 4.19 -21.68
N GLN A 182 -7.77 4.63 -21.34
CA GLN A 182 -8.03 6.01 -20.92
C GLN A 182 -7.31 6.38 -19.60
N TYR A 183 -7.06 5.41 -18.73
CA TYR A 183 -6.41 5.64 -17.44
C TYR A 183 -5.14 4.80 -17.22
N ALA A 184 -4.82 3.88 -18.13
CA ALA A 184 -3.65 3.01 -18.01
C ALA A 184 -2.31 3.76 -17.89
N GLY A 185 -2.28 5.02 -18.36
CA GLY A 185 -1.11 5.91 -18.19
C GLY A 185 -0.80 6.27 -16.74
N HIS A 186 -1.77 6.10 -15.84
CA HIS A 186 -1.62 6.30 -14.39
C HIS A 186 -1.29 5.01 -13.62
N ILE A 187 -1.17 3.85 -14.31
CA ILE A 187 -0.87 2.57 -13.67
C ILE A 187 0.51 2.09 -14.10
N TYR A 188 1.42 1.97 -13.13
CA TYR A 188 2.79 1.51 -13.34
C TYR A 188 2.94 0.14 -12.67
N ILE A 189 3.10 -0.93 -13.45
CA ILE A 189 3.19 -2.30 -12.94
C ILE A 189 4.63 -2.79 -12.99
N THR A 190 5.20 -3.06 -11.83
CA THR A 190 6.48 -3.73 -11.65
C THR A 190 6.21 -5.18 -11.24
N GLU A 191 6.73 -6.12 -12.02
CA GLU A 191 6.60 -7.56 -11.75
C GLU A 191 7.93 -8.15 -11.32
N GLY A 192 7.90 -9.10 -10.37
CA GLY A 192 9.09 -9.79 -9.89
C GLY A 192 8.70 -10.94 -8.95
N ILE A 193 9.53 -11.98 -8.90
CA ILE A 193 9.28 -13.14 -8.04
C ILE A 193 10.46 -13.29 -7.07
N GLY A 194 10.28 -12.78 -5.83
CA GLY A 194 11.26 -12.93 -4.77
C GLY A 194 12.53 -12.07 -4.89
N ASP A 195 12.54 -11.10 -5.81
CA ASP A 195 13.64 -10.19 -6.11
C ASP A 195 13.32 -8.72 -5.78
N ILE A 196 12.07 -8.42 -5.40
CA ILE A 196 11.64 -7.07 -5.02
C ILE A 196 11.39 -7.02 -3.52
N GLY A 197 12.22 -6.24 -2.83
CA GLY A 197 12.10 -5.97 -1.40
C GLY A 197 11.63 -4.54 -1.11
N ALA A 198 11.65 -4.17 0.16
CA ALA A 198 11.19 -2.85 0.59
C ALA A 198 12.09 -1.71 0.07
N GLU A 199 13.37 -1.97 -0.15
CA GLU A 199 14.30 -0.94 -0.67
C GLU A 199 14.07 -0.67 -2.15
N GLU A 200 13.87 -1.71 -2.97
CA GLU A 200 13.53 -1.56 -4.39
C GLU A 200 12.21 -0.82 -4.56
N ILE A 201 11.21 -1.12 -3.72
CA ILE A 201 9.92 -0.39 -3.70
C ILE A 201 10.16 1.08 -3.36
N ARG A 202 10.95 1.36 -2.32
CA ARG A 202 11.29 2.74 -1.90
C ARG A 202 12.00 3.51 -3.01
N GLN A 203 12.97 2.89 -3.67
CA GLN A 203 13.70 3.52 -4.77
C GLN A 203 12.74 3.81 -5.94
N THR A 204 11.90 2.87 -6.32
CA THR A 204 10.90 3.07 -7.40
C THR A 204 9.95 4.23 -7.08
N VAL A 205 9.49 4.36 -5.85
CA VAL A 205 8.64 5.50 -5.43
C VAL A 205 9.38 6.83 -5.55
N ARG A 206 10.64 6.89 -5.11
CA ARG A 206 11.48 8.10 -5.24
C ARG A 206 11.71 8.48 -6.70
N ASP A 207 12.04 7.50 -7.53
CA ASP A 207 12.28 7.71 -8.96
C ASP A 207 10.99 8.19 -9.65
N HIS A 208 9.85 7.60 -9.31
CA HIS A 208 8.56 8.02 -9.83
C HIS A 208 8.28 9.49 -9.49
N ILE A 209 8.41 9.87 -8.22
CA ILE A 209 8.21 11.27 -7.79
C ILE A 209 9.21 12.20 -8.50
N LEU A 210 10.46 11.79 -8.65
CA LEU A 210 11.47 12.57 -9.32
C LEU A 210 11.16 12.80 -10.81
N PHE A 211 10.67 11.75 -11.50
CA PHE A 211 10.46 11.81 -12.95
C PHE A 211 9.12 12.42 -13.35
N THR A 212 8.07 12.22 -12.54
CA THR A 212 6.71 12.68 -12.85
C THR A 212 6.30 13.94 -12.09
N GLY A 213 6.89 14.18 -10.92
CA GLY A 213 6.44 15.21 -9.97
C GLY A 213 5.22 14.79 -9.15
N ASN A 214 4.65 13.60 -9.41
CA ASN A 214 3.44 13.10 -8.75
C ASN A 214 3.79 12.15 -7.61
N THR A 215 3.05 12.23 -6.50
CA THR A 215 3.12 11.25 -5.42
C THR A 215 2.15 10.12 -5.70
N PRO A 216 2.61 8.89 -5.96
CA PRO A 216 1.75 7.77 -6.33
C PRO A 216 1.16 7.07 -5.11
N VAL A 217 0.01 6.41 -5.27
CA VAL A 217 -0.42 5.33 -4.36
C VAL A 217 0.39 4.07 -4.64
N VAL A 218 0.80 3.36 -3.58
CA VAL A 218 1.60 2.14 -3.71
C VAL A 218 0.75 0.92 -3.39
N VAL A 219 0.73 -0.07 -4.27
CA VAL A 219 0.02 -1.34 -4.08
C VAL A 219 1.01 -2.50 -4.16
N ILE A 220 1.00 -3.41 -3.18
CA ILE A 220 1.91 -4.54 -3.08
C ILE A 220 1.12 -5.84 -2.95
N ASP A 221 1.26 -6.75 -3.90
CA ASP A 221 0.59 -8.05 -3.91
C ASP A 221 1.61 -9.19 -4.04
N TYR A 222 2.01 -9.83 -2.96
CA TYR A 222 1.65 -9.72 -1.57
C TYR A 222 2.89 -9.77 -0.65
N LEU A 223 2.72 -9.41 0.63
CA LEU A 223 3.82 -9.19 1.60
C LEU A 223 4.76 -10.38 1.79
N GLN A 224 4.21 -11.60 1.85
CA GLN A 224 4.97 -12.80 2.23
C GLN A 224 5.95 -13.29 1.14
N ILE A 225 5.87 -12.77 -0.10
CA ILE A 225 6.80 -13.11 -1.18
C ILE A 225 7.74 -11.96 -1.55
N MET A 226 7.74 -10.89 -0.78
CA MET A 226 8.76 -9.85 -0.90
C MET A 226 10.16 -10.43 -0.68
N ALA A 227 11.15 -9.90 -1.38
CA ALA A 227 12.55 -10.29 -1.18
C ALA A 227 12.95 -10.12 0.29
N PRO A 228 13.61 -11.13 0.89
CA PRO A 228 13.98 -11.08 2.29
C PRO A 228 15.04 -10.00 2.53
N ALA A 229 14.79 -9.12 3.49
CA ALA A 229 15.76 -8.11 3.91
C ALA A 229 17.02 -8.72 4.53
N GLU A 230 16.88 -9.90 5.14
CA GLU A 230 17.97 -10.67 5.75
C GLU A 230 17.84 -12.15 5.37
N PRO A 231 18.71 -12.68 4.48
CA PRO A 231 18.61 -14.06 4.01
C PRO A 231 18.71 -15.14 5.09
N ARG A 232 19.28 -14.79 6.27
CA ARG A 232 19.42 -15.72 7.42
C ARG A 232 18.31 -15.61 8.44
N ALA A 233 17.42 -14.62 8.31
CA ALA A 233 16.29 -14.45 9.20
C ALA A 233 15.14 -15.38 8.81
N THR A 234 14.21 -15.61 9.75
CA THR A 234 12.99 -16.37 9.48
C THR A 234 12.03 -15.55 8.59
N ASP A 235 11.09 -16.23 7.91
CA ASP A 235 10.06 -15.57 7.08
C ASP A 235 9.27 -14.55 7.91
N LYS A 236 8.96 -14.89 9.17
CA LYS A 236 8.31 -13.97 10.11
C LYS A 236 9.14 -12.70 10.32
N GLN A 237 10.43 -12.83 10.63
CA GLN A 237 11.31 -11.68 10.87
C GLN A 237 11.45 -10.80 9.60
N ASN A 238 11.54 -11.42 8.45
CA ASN A 238 11.59 -10.70 7.17
C ASN A 238 10.27 -9.97 6.89
N THR A 239 9.12 -10.61 7.13
CA THR A 239 7.80 -9.97 7.02
C THR A 239 7.65 -8.81 8.00
N ASP A 240 8.05 -9.00 9.27
CA ASP A 240 8.03 -7.93 10.28
C ASP A 240 8.85 -6.71 9.83
N LYS A 241 10.05 -6.96 9.29
CA LYS A 241 10.93 -5.90 8.79
C LYS A 241 10.35 -5.22 7.55
N ALA A 242 9.81 -5.98 6.60
CA ALA A 242 9.15 -5.43 5.42
C ALA A 242 8.00 -4.50 5.79
N VAL A 243 7.13 -4.92 6.71
CA VAL A 243 5.99 -4.11 7.20
C VAL A 243 6.47 -2.79 7.82
N LEU A 244 7.53 -2.82 8.64
CA LEU A 244 8.10 -1.62 9.25
C LEU A 244 8.69 -0.66 8.20
N GLU A 245 9.39 -1.19 7.19
CA GLU A 245 9.95 -0.38 6.11
C GLU A 245 8.83 0.22 5.22
N LEU A 246 7.76 -0.52 4.94
CA LEU A 246 6.61 0.01 4.21
C LEU A 246 5.88 1.11 5.00
N LYS A 247 5.77 0.96 6.32
CA LYS A 247 5.24 2.03 7.18
C LYS A 247 6.11 3.29 7.15
N ARG A 248 7.44 3.12 7.15
CA ARG A 248 8.39 4.24 6.98
C ARG A 248 8.25 4.88 5.61
N LEU A 249 8.17 4.07 4.54
CA LEU A 249 7.96 4.54 3.19
C LEU A 249 6.72 5.43 3.08
N SER A 250 5.58 4.96 3.60
CA SER A 250 4.33 5.73 3.59
C SER A 250 4.50 7.09 4.25
N ARG A 251 5.07 7.13 5.46
CA ARG A 251 5.30 8.38 6.20
C ARG A 251 6.29 9.31 5.48
N ASP A 252 7.41 8.77 5.00
CA ASP A 252 8.49 9.57 4.44
C ASP A 252 8.13 10.14 3.05
N SER A 253 7.30 9.41 2.29
CA SER A 253 6.78 9.83 0.98
C SER A 253 5.39 10.47 1.04
N LYS A 254 4.76 10.53 2.23
CA LYS A 254 3.40 11.04 2.45
C LYS A 254 2.38 10.42 1.50
N THR A 255 2.43 9.11 1.35
CA THR A 255 1.56 8.38 0.41
C THR A 255 0.88 7.19 1.07
N PRO A 256 -0.34 6.81 0.65
CA PRO A 256 -0.94 5.53 1.03
C PRO A 256 -0.14 4.35 0.45
N VAL A 257 0.08 3.36 1.31
CA VAL A 257 0.64 2.06 0.90
C VAL A 257 -0.39 0.98 1.20
N ILE A 258 -0.89 0.32 0.18
CA ILE A 258 -1.81 -0.81 0.25
C ILE A 258 -0.99 -2.08 0.09
N ALA A 259 -1.07 -2.99 1.05
CA ALA A 259 -0.39 -4.27 0.97
C ALA A 259 -1.36 -5.43 1.19
N VAL A 260 -1.20 -6.49 0.41
CA VAL A 260 -1.98 -7.71 0.54
C VAL A 260 -1.25 -8.68 1.46
N SER A 261 -1.99 -9.34 2.35
CA SER A 261 -1.50 -10.41 3.23
C SER A 261 -2.36 -11.66 3.13
N SER A 262 -1.75 -12.83 3.19
CA SER A 262 -2.47 -14.09 3.27
C SER A 262 -2.69 -14.50 4.73
N PHE A 263 -3.89 -15.02 5.04
CA PHE A 263 -4.17 -15.60 6.36
C PHE A 263 -3.55 -16.99 6.50
N ASN A 264 -3.29 -17.38 7.75
CA ASN A 264 -2.94 -18.75 8.04
C ASN A 264 -4.12 -19.70 7.75
N ARG A 265 -3.82 -20.97 7.48
CA ARG A 265 -4.83 -21.98 7.11
C ARG A 265 -5.87 -22.24 8.21
N ALA A 266 -5.51 -22.04 9.49
CA ALA A 266 -6.41 -22.25 10.61
C ALA A 266 -7.59 -21.25 10.68
N SER A 267 -7.52 -20.17 9.90
CA SER A 267 -8.54 -19.11 9.86
C SER A 267 -9.56 -19.26 8.72
N TYR A 268 -9.58 -20.42 8.03
CA TYR A 268 -10.41 -20.59 6.83
C TYR A 268 -11.91 -20.67 7.12
N ASP A 269 -12.28 -21.23 8.28
CA ASP A 269 -13.68 -21.52 8.63
C ASP A 269 -14.17 -20.69 9.84
N ALA A 270 -13.36 -19.73 10.28
CA ALA A 270 -13.69 -18.89 11.43
C ALA A 270 -13.82 -17.41 11.01
N PRO A 271 -14.62 -16.62 11.72
CA PRO A 271 -14.69 -15.18 11.53
C PRO A 271 -13.29 -14.55 11.59
N VAL A 272 -13.07 -13.61 10.68
CA VAL A 272 -11.79 -12.93 10.58
C VAL A 272 -11.52 -12.11 11.84
N THR A 273 -10.33 -12.28 12.39
CA THR A 273 -9.82 -11.53 13.53
C THR A 273 -8.38 -11.07 13.25
N MET A 274 -7.84 -10.14 14.05
CA MET A 274 -6.44 -9.76 13.96
C MET A 274 -5.50 -10.96 14.12
N ALA A 275 -5.94 -11.98 14.86
CA ALA A 275 -5.20 -13.23 15.04
C ALA A 275 -4.99 -14.03 13.74
N ALA A 276 -5.79 -13.80 12.69
CA ALA A 276 -5.58 -14.44 11.38
C ALA A 276 -4.28 -13.98 10.70
N PHE A 277 -3.77 -12.80 11.06
CA PHE A 277 -2.50 -12.24 10.60
C PHE A 277 -1.29 -12.67 11.44
N LYS A 278 -1.43 -13.69 12.28
CA LYS A 278 -0.47 -14.09 13.33
C LYS A 278 0.96 -14.42 12.90
N GLU A 279 1.22 -14.53 11.61
CA GLU A 279 2.60 -14.75 11.15
C GLU A 279 3.52 -13.55 11.40
N SER A 280 2.94 -12.35 11.59
CA SER A 280 3.69 -11.12 11.84
C SER A 280 2.98 -10.22 12.85
N GLY A 281 3.58 -10.06 14.04
CA GLY A 281 3.12 -9.06 15.02
C GLY A 281 3.22 -7.63 14.48
N ALA A 282 4.17 -7.36 13.57
CA ALA A 282 4.33 -6.05 12.95
C ALA A 282 3.11 -5.65 12.10
N ILE A 283 2.40 -6.60 11.48
CA ILE A 283 1.16 -6.31 10.74
C ILE A 283 0.14 -5.65 11.67
N GLU A 284 -0.08 -6.24 12.84
CA GLU A 284 -1.04 -5.73 13.81
C GLU A 284 -0.61 -4.36 14.37
N TYR A 285 0.67 -4.21 14.77
CA TYR A 285 1.12 -2.99 15.44
C TYR A 285 1.42 -1.83 14.49
N SER A 286 1.95 -2.10 13.31
CA SER A 286 2.49 -1.06 12.42
C SER A 286 1.51 -0.60 11.34
N SER A 287 0.49 -1.40 10.97
CA SER A 287 -0.55 -0.93 10.06
C SER A 287 -1.35 0.21 10.68
N ASP A 288 -1.83 1.13 9.87
CA ASP A 288 -2.80 2.16 10.29
C ASP A 288 -4.22 1.62 10.15
N VAL A 289 -4.46 0.86 9.08
CA VAL A 289 -5.72 0.20 8.82
C VAL A 289 -5.46 -1.27 8.51
N LEU A 290 -6.26 -2.15 9.09
CA LEU A 290 -6.22 -3.59 8.87
C LEU A 290 -7.61 -4.08 8.50
N ILE A 291 -7.74 -4.63 7.31
CA ILE A 291 -9.00 -5.09 6.73
C ILE A 291 -8.91 -6.57 6.44
N GLY A 292 -9.86 -7.32 6.93
CA GLY A 292 -9.97 -8.74 6.64
C GLY A 292 -11.14 -9.04 5.71
N LEU A 293 -10.92 -9.89 4.71
CA LEU A 293 -11.98 -10.38 3.83
C LEU A 293 -12.47 -11.75 4.31
N GLN A 294 -13.76 -11.91 4.37
CA GLN A 294 -14.42 -13.21 4.63
C GLN A 294 -15.68 -13.37 3.78
N PHE A 295 -16.20 -14.59 3.68
CA PHE A 295 -17.54 -14.78 3.14
C PHE A 295 -18.58 -14.20 4.10
N ALA A 296 -19.62 -13.58 3.59
CA ALA A 296 -20.76 -13.18 4.39
C ALA A 296 -21.40 -14.42 5.04
N GLY A 297 -21.75 -14.30 6.32
CA GLY A 297 -22.28 -15.39 7.13
C GLY A 297 -21.21 -16.31 7.76
N THR A 298 -19.92 -16.03 7.58
CA THR A 298 -18.86 -16.80 8.24
C THR A 298 -19.01 -16.72 9.76
N GLY A 299 -19.12 -17.89 10.42
CA GLY A 299 -19.34 -18.02 11.86
C GLY A 299 -20.79 -18.13 12.27
N GLU A 300 -21.75 -18.10 11.35
CA GLU A 300 -23.15 -18.39 11.60
C GLU A 300 -23.43 -19.90 11.55
N ASP A 301 -24.46 -20.35 12.29
CA ASP A 301 -24.86 -21.74 12.29
C ASP A 301 -25.28 -22.20 10.88
N GLY A 302 -24.68 -23.29 10.42
CA GLY A 302 -24.98 -23.87 9.11
C GLY A 302 -24.26 -23.21 7.93
N PHE A 303 -23.34 -22.27 8.16
CA PHE A 303 -22.51 -21.70 7.09
C PHE A 303 -21.55 -22.75 6.52
N ASP A 304 -21.51 -22.89 5.18
CA ASP A 304 -20.61 -23.76 4.43
C ASP A 304 -19.72 -22.92 3.49
N ALA A 305 -18.44 -22.80 3.84
CA ALA A 305 -17.45 -22.05 3.07
C ALA A 305 -17.21 -22.63 1.68
N ASP A 306 -17.30 -23.96 1.50
CA ASP A 306 -17.12 -24.62 0.21
C ASP A 306 -18.32 -24.39 -0.71
N GLU A 307 -19.54 -24.38 -0.17
CA GLU A 307 -20.73 -23.98 -0.93
C GLU A 307 -20.62 -22.50 -1.35
N ALA A 308 -20.28 -21.60 -0.43
CA ALA A 308 -20.10 -20.18 -0.74
C ALA A 308 -19.04 -19.97 -1.85
N ARG A 309 -17.94 -20.73 -1.81
CA ARG A 309 -16.86 -20.67 -2.81
C ARG A 309 -17.28 -21.13 -4.21
N ARG A 310 -18.24 -22.07 -4.32
CA ARG A 310 -18.74 -22.59 -5.62
C ARG A 310 -19.70 -21.65 -6.31
N LYS A 311 -20.26 -20.66 -5.61
CA LYS A 311 -21.20 -19.69 -6.18
C LYS A 311 -20.53 -18.83 -7.26
N LYS A 312 -21.28 -18.54 -8.32
CA LYS A 312 -20.84 -17.63 -9.41
C LYS A 312 -20.69 -16.20 -8.92
N GLU A 313 -21.56 -15.79 -8.01
CA GLU A 313 -21.56 -14.52 -7.29
C GLU A 313 -21.36 -14.84 -5.81
N ARG A 314 -20.35 -14.22 -5.21
CA ARG A 314 -19.96 -14.49 -3.82
C ARG A 314 -20.23 -13.27 -2.99
N LYS A 315 -20.97 -13.44 -1.90
CA LYS A 315 -21.10 -12.38 -0.91
C LYS A 315 -19.86 -12.37 -0.02
N ILE A 316 -19.19 -11.26 -0.01
CA ILE A 316 -17.93 -11.03 0.74
C ILE A 316 -18.17 -9.89 1.72
N GLU A 317 -17.65 -10.01 2.91
CA GLU A 317 -17.56 -8.93 3.90
C GLU A 317 -16.11 -8.43 3.99
N LEU A 318 -15.92 -7.13 3.94
CA LEU A 318 -14.71 -6.46 4.39
C LEU A 318 -14.92 -6.07 5.86
N VAL A 319 -14.11 -6.64 6.74
CA VAL A 319 -14.17 -6.40 8.19
C VAL A 319 -13.05 -5.44 8.57
N ILE A 320 -13.39 -4.27 9.08
CA ILE A 320 -12.42 -3.28 9.56
C ILE A 320 -11.91 -3.72 10.93
N LEU A 321 -10.80 -4.45 10.96
CA LEU A 321 -10.22 -4.99 12.19
C LEU A 321 -9.45 -3.95 13.00
N LYS A 322 -8.81 -3.02 12.31
CA LYS A 322 -8.10 -1.89 12.89
C LYS A 322 -8.27 -0.65 12.01
N ASN A 323 -8.52 0.47 12.65
CA ASN A 323 -8.49 1.79 12.02
C ASN A 323 -7.96 2.79 13.05
N ARG A 324 -6.74 3.32 12.84
CA ARG A 324 -6.08 4.19 13.81
C ARG A 324 -6.85 5.48 14.04
N ASN A 325 -7.51 6.00 13.02
CA ASN A 325 -8.16 7.30 13.04
C ASN A 325 -9.70 7.19 12.94
N GLY A 326 -10.26 5.96 12.94
CA GLY A 326 -11.68 5.74 12.72
C GLY A 326 -12.24 4.57 13.56
N ARG A 327 -13.41 4.10 13.15
CA ARG A 327 -14.12 3.01 13.81
C ARG A 327 -13.54 1.65 13.43
N THR A 328 -13.76 0.67 14.27
CA THR A 328 -13.40 -0.74 14.04
C THR A 328 -14.61 -1.62 14.25
N GLY A 329 -14.60 -2.81 13.62
CA GLY A 329 -15.67 -3.78 13.73
C GLY A 329 -16.76 -3.64 12.66
N ASP A 330 -16.69 -2.60 11.84
CA ASP A 330 -17.62 -2.44 10.71
C ASP A 330 -17.41 -3.58 9.71
N LYS A 331 -18.53 -4.10 9.18
CA LYS A 331 -18.58 -5.11 8.14
C LYS A 331 -19.24 -4.50 6.92
N LEU A 332 -18.47 -4.37 5.84
CA LEU A 332 -18.93 -3.82 4.58
C LEU A 332 -19.22 -4.96 3.62
N GLU A 333 -20.44 -5.05 3.11
CA GLU A 333 -20.87 -6.13 2.23
C GLU A 333 -20.54 -5.83 0.77
N TYR A 334 -20.09 -6.85 0.06
CA TYR A 334 -19.78 -6.79 -1.37
C TYR A 334 -20.28 -8.03 -2.11
N VAL A 335 -20.62 -7.85 -3.38
CA VAL A 335 -20.83 -8.95 -4.31
C VAL A 335 -19.57 -9.11 -5.16
N TYR A 336 -18.93 -10.26 -5.06
CA TYR A 336 -17.74 -10.59 -5.85
C TYR A 336 -18.08 -11.52 -7.01
N HIS A 337 -17.75 -11.10 -8.23
CA HIS A 337 -17.88 -11.88 -9.47
C HIS A 337 -16.51 -12.46 -9.88
N PRO A 338 -16.10 -13.64 -9.39
CA PRO A 338 -14.73 -14.15 -9.56
C PRO A 338 -14.34 -14.40 -11.01
N LEU A 339 -15.29 -14.74 -11.88
CA LEU A 339 -15.02 -15.00 -13.30
C LEU A 339 -14.64 -13.73 -14.07
N PHE A 340 -15.10 -12.57 -13.59
CA PHE A 340 -14.95 -11.29 -14.26
C PHE A 340 -14.17 -10.26 -13.43
N ASN A 341 -13.60 -10.68 -12.32
CA ASN A 341 -12.74 -9.86 -11.46
C ASN A 341 -13.40 -8.55 -11.00
N LEU A 342 -14.67 -8.60 -10.60
CA LEU A 342 -15.44 -7.44 -10.18
C LEU A 342 -15.95 -7.60 -8.75
N PHE A 343 -15.71 -6.59 -7.92
CA PHE A 343 -16.41 -6.34 -6.67
C PHE A 343 -17.41 -5.21 -6.88
N GLU A 344 -18.61 -5.37 -6.34
CA GLU A 344 -19.67 -4.36 -6.36
C GLU A 344 -20.24 -4.20 -4.95
N GLU A 345 -20.55 -2.98 -4.59
CA GLU A 345 -21.35 -2.70 -3.40
C GLU A 345 -22.80 -3.13 -3.66
N PRO A 346 -23.52 -3.65 -2.65
CA PRO A 346 -24.91 -3.98 -2.82
C PRO A 346 -25.70 -2.73 -3.25
N THR A 347 -26.52 -2.86 -4.28
CA THR A 347 -27.49 -1.81 -4.60
C THR A 347 -28.52 -1.73 -3.49
N SER A 348 -28.55 -0.63 -2.75
CA SER A 348 -29.57 -0.30 -1.74
C SER A 348 -30.98 -0.27 -2.31
#